data_2a42aad8dd12df4c07d18ef768e7c5aa
#
_entry.id   2a42aad8dd12df4c07d18ef768e7c5aa
#
_cell.length_a   1.000
_cell.length_b   1.000
_cell.length_c   1.000
_cell.angle_alpha   90.00
_cell.angle_beta   90.00
_cell.angle_gamma   90.00
#
_symmetry.space_group_name_H-M   'P 1'
#
loop_
_entity.id
_entity.type
_entity.pdbx_description
1 polymer ?
#
loop_
_entity_poly.entity_id
_entity_poly.type
_entity_poly.pdbx_seq_one_letter_code
_entity_poly.pdbx_strand_id
1 'polypeptide(L)'
;IRVGGYEECADAQIIVITAGPSITPGNSRDRMVLLEKNVDVMNNIMEQITRYTKDAIIIVVSNPLDILTYIAQKKFDYPANKIFGTGTLLDTARFNKMLGDLCGVDAKNVTGFVLGEHGSTSFIPWNTVNIVGVPFDEFEKQFELKEKLDKEKLLHDTKVIGLDIVELKGYTSSGVALSACRLIGSIVRNEKSVVPVSTVVSG
;
A
#
# COMPACT_ATOMS: atom_id res chain seq x y z
N ILE A 1 5.95 -22.03 -11.03
CA ILE A 1 6.85 -21.33 -10.09
C ILE A 1 8.22 -21.98 -10.18
N ARG A 2 9.27 -21.18 -10.35
CA ARG A 2 10.67 -21.60 -10.34
C ARG A 2 11.49 -20.66 -9.48
N VAL A 3 12.63 -21.13 -8.99
CA VAL A 3 13.65 -20.29 -8.34
C VAL A 3 14.66 -19.89 -9.42
N GLY A 4 15.12 -18.64 -9.39
CA GLY A 4 16.11 -18.10 -10.33
C GLY A 4 16.96 -17.03 -9.65
N GLY A 5 17.95 -16.54 -10.37
CA GLY A 5 18.76 -15.40 -9.97
C GLY A 5 18.25 -14.10 -10.58
N TYR A 6 19.04 -13.04 -10.43
CA TYR A 6 18.68 -11.71 -10.99
C TYR A 6 18.71 -11.65 -12.51
N GLU A 7 19.38 -12.59 -13.17
CA GLU A 7 19.36 -12.74 -14.64
C GLU A 7 17.95 -12.93 -15.21
N GLU A 8 17.04 -13.51 -14.41
CA GLU A 8 15.63 -13.69 -14.79
C GLU A 8 14.88 -12.34 -14.92
N CYS A 9 15.44 -11.27 -14.35
CA CYS A 9 14.86 -9.94 -14.50
C CYS A 9 14.91 -9.42 -15.93
N ALA A 10 15.78 -9.99 -16.80
CA ALA A 10 15.90 -9.57 -18.19
C ALA A 10 14.58 -9.72 -18.97
N ASP A 11 13.81 -10.78 -18.70
CA ASP A 11 12.54 -11.09 -19.36
C ASP A 11 11.31 -10.75 -18.49
N ALA A 12 11.52 -10.19 -17.30
CA ALA A 12 10.43 -9.86 -16.40
C ALA A 12 9.62 -8.66 -16.91
N GLN A 13 8.30 -8.76 -16.90
CA GLN A 13 7.39 -7.64 -17.15
C GLN A 13 7.06 -6.88 -15.86
N ILE A 14 6.99 -7.59 -14.74
CA ILE A 14 6.71 -7.02 -13.41
C ILE A 14 7.66 -7.66 -12.40
N ILE A 15 8.29 -6.84 -11.59
CA ILE A 15 9.13 -7.24 -10.47
C ILE A 15 8.50 -6.73 -9.18
N VAL A 16 8.33 -7.61 -8.19
CA VAL A 16 7.78 -7.24 -6.88
C VAL A 16 8.84 -7.39 -5.81
N ILE A 17 9.20 -6.29 -5.15
CA ILE A 17 10.22 -6.27 -4.10
C ILE A 17 9.55 -6.37 -2.74
N THR A 18 9.72 -7.54 -2.08
CA THR A 18 9.18 -7.82 -0.74
C THR A 18 10.27 -8.10 0.30
N ALA A 19 11.53 -7.99 -0.11
CA ALA A 19 12.67 -8.35 0.72
C ALA A 19 12.99 -7.28 1.78
N GLY A 20 13.50 -7.75 2.90
CA GLY A 20 14.01 -6.92 4.00
C GLY A 20 13.53 -7.40 5.37
N PRO A 21 14.24 -7.02 6.44
CA PRO A 21 13.79 -7.29 7.79
C PRO A 21 12.47 -6.57 8.11
N SER A 22 11.63 -7.21 8.93
CA SER A 22 10.33 -6.70 9.34
C SER A 22 10.24 -6.55 10.86
N ILE A 23 9.26 -5.79 11.33
CA ILE A 23 8.92 -5.69 12.75
C ILE A 23 8.41 -7.05 13.23
N THR A 24 8.90 -7.47 14.41
CA THR A 24 8.48 -8.69 15.09
C THR A 24 7.75 -8.36 16.40
N PRO A 25 6.91 -9.29 16.93
CA PRO A 25 6.19 -9.08 18.18
C PRO A 25 7.12 -8.70 19.33
N GLY A 26 6.70 -7.77 20.18
CA GLY A 26 7.45 -7.29 21.33
C GLY A 26 8.56 -6.28 21.00
N ASN A 27 8.80 -5.96 19.74
CA ASN A 27 9.71 -4.91 19.31
C ASN A 27 8.99 -3.56 19.13
N SER A 28 9.78 -2.50 18.86
CA SER A 28 9.23 -1.18 18.57
C SER A 28 8.19 -1.24 17.45
N ARG A 29 7.08 -0.53 17.63
CA ARG A 29 6.07 -0.30 16.57
C ARG A 29 6.55 0.71 15.51
N ASP A 30 7.71 1.33 15.73
CA ASP A 30 8.29 2.28 14.78
C ASP A 30 9.00 1.55 13.63
N ARG A 31 8.46 1.73 12.43
CA ARG A 31 9.02 1.16 11.19
C ARG A 31 10.39 1.75 10.83
N MET A 32 10.74 2.90 11.41
CA MET A 32 12.03 3.56 11.16
C MET A 32 13.21 2.82 11.79
N VAL A 33 12.99 2.00 12.82
CA VAL A 33 14.05 1.20 13.50
C VAL A 33 14.82 0.31 12.52
N LEU A 34 14.18 -0.13 11.45
CA LEU A 34 14.80 -1.00 10.43
C LEU A 34 15.19 -0.24 9.16
N LEU A 35 15.10 1.10 9.16
CA LEU A 35 15.28 1.91 7.95
C LEU A 35 16.64 1.64 7.28
N GLU A 36 17.75 1.79 8.00
CA GLU A 36 19.09 1.64 7.43
C GLU A 36 19.27 0.28 6.75
N LYS A 37 18.90 -0.80 7.46
CA LYS A 37 19.00 -2.16 6.93
C LYS A 37 18.15 -2.37 5.68
N ASN A 38 16.94 -1.82 5.67
CA ASN A 38 16.05 -1.95 4.53
C ASN A 38 16.50 -1.09 3.34
N VAL A 39 17.13 0.06 3.60
CA VAL A 39 17.77 0.89 2.55
C VAL A 39 18.94 0.12 1.91
N ASP A 40 19.78 -0.53 2.69
CA ASP A 40 20.90 -1.33 2.18
C ASP A 40 20.40 -2.51 1.33
N VAL A 41 19.36 -3.20 1.80
CA VAL A 41 18.72 -4.28 1.03
C VAL A 41 18.14 -3.75 -0.27
N MET A 42 17.41 -2.63 -0.25
CA MET A 42 16.83 -2.01 -1.45
C MET A 42 17.91 -1.57 -2.44
N ASN A 43 18.98 -0.94 -1.96
CA ASN A 43 20.10 -0.55 -2.80
C ASN A 43 20.71 -1.75 -3.52
N ASN A 44 21.00 -2.83 -2.78
CA ASN A 44 21.57 -4.05 -3.37
C ASN A 44 20.64 -4.66 -4.44
N ILE A 45 19.35 -4.78 -4.14
CA ILE A 45 18.35 -5.31 -5.08
C ILE A 45 18.29 -4.46 -6.35
N MET A 46 18.17 -3.15 -6.21
CA MET A 46 18.06 -2.24 -7.36
C MET A 46 19.33 -2.23 -8.20
N GLU A 47 20.52 -2.28 -7.57
CA GLU A 47 21.80 -2.41 -8.29
C GLU A 47 21.86 -3.69 -9.12
N GLN A 48 21.30 -4.80 -8.64
CA GLN A 48 21.25 -6.04 -9.40
C GLN A 48 20.19 -5.95 -10.52
N ILE A 49 18.98 -5.51 -10.24
CA ILE A 49 17.90 -5.41 -11.25
C ILE A 49 18.33 -4.55 -12.43
N THR A 50 18.94 -3.38 -12.16
CA THR A 50 19.30 -2.41 -13.21
C THR A 50 20.38 -2.89 -14.16
N ARG A 51 21.12 -3.96 -13.83
CA ARG A 51 22.07 -4.63 -14.74
C ARG A 51 21.37 -5.44 -15.82
N TYR A 52 20.16 -5.91 -15.57
CA TYR A 52 19.46 -6.85 -16.45
C TYR A 52 18.28 -6.21 -17.17
N THR A 53 17.60 -5.24 -16.56
CA THR A 53 16.42 -4.61 -17.17
C THR A 53 16.26 -3.15 -16.76
N LYS A 54 15.62 -2.37 -17.65
CA LYS A 54 15.05 -1.04 -17.40
C LYS A 54 13.60 -0.97 -17.89
N ASP A 55 13.03 -2.12 -18.26
CA ASP A 55 11.72 -2.18 -18.91
C ASP A 55 10.62 -2.76 -18.02
N ALA A 56 10.97 -3.57 -17.03
CA ALA A 56 10.01 -4.12 -16.09
C ALA A 56 9.34 -3.03 -15.24
N ILE A 57 8.09 -3.24 -14.86
CA ILE A 57 7.43 -2.43 -13.83
C ILE A 57 7.85 -2.96 -12.46
N ILE A 58 8.34 -2.09 -11.60
CA ILE A 58 8.79 -2.46 -10.25
C ILE A 58 7.74 -2.03 -9.22
N ILE A 59 7.24 -2.97 -8.43
CA ILE A 59 6.32 -2.75 -7.32
C ILE A 59 7.06 -2.95 -6.00
N VAL A 60 7.23 -1.89 -5.23
CA VAL A 60 7.84 -1.93 -3.90
C VAL A 60 6.77 -2.26 -2.85
N VAL A 61 7.06 -3.25 -2.00
CA VAL A 61 6.17 -3.69 -0.91
C VAL A 61 6.85 -3.55 0.46
N SER A 62 8.18 -3.60 0.49
CA SER A 62 9.00 -3.54 1.72
C SER A 62 8.84 -2.20 2.45
N ASN A 63 8.88 -2.25 3.79
CA ASN A 63 8.79 -1.06 4.65
C ASN A 63 10.18 -0.58 5.13
N PRO A 64 10.33 0.75 5.38
CA PRO A 64 9.34 1.83 5.25
C PRO A 64 9.08 2.15 3.78
N LEU A 65 7.83 1.90 3.36
CA LEU A 65 7.44 1.80 1.95
C LEU A 65 7.75 3.06 1.12
N ASP A 66 7.33 4.23 1.61
CA ASP A 66 7.44 5.47 0.84
C ASP A 66 8.89 5.89 0.66
N ILE A 67 9.71 5.71 1.70
CA ILE A 67 11.15 6.01 1.65
C ILE A 67 11.86 5.07 0.68
N LEU A 68 11.58 3.77 0.75
CA LEU A 68 12.20 2.80 -0.15
C LEU A 68 11.76 3.00 -1.60
N THR A 69 10.50 3.37 -1.84
CA THR A 69 10.00 3.74 -3.17
C THR A 69 10.70 4.99 -3.69
N TYR A 70 10.85 6.02 -2.86
CA TYR A 70 11.57 7.24 -3.22
C TYR A 70 13.03 6.96 -3.59
N ILE A 71 13.73 6.15 -2.80
CA ILE A 71 15.13 5.76 -3.07
C ILE A 71 15.21 5.00 -4.40
N ALA A 72 14.32 4.03 -4.62
CA ALA A 72 14.30 3.25 -5.86
C ALA A 72 14.08 4.15 -7.09
N GLN A 73 13.22 5.18 -7.00
CA GLN A 73 12.94 6.11 -8.10
C GLN A 73 14.04 7.16 -8.33
N LYS A 74 14.78 7.58 -7.28
CA LYS A 74 15.69 8.72 -7.36
C LYS A 74 17.16 8.34 -7.48
N LYS A 75 17.56 7.21 -6.89
CA LYS A 75 18.98 6.86 -6.78
C LYS A 75 19.50 6.08 -7.99
N PHE A 76 18.62 5.38 -8.69
CA PHE A 76 19.00 4.48 -9.76
C PHE A 76 18.61 5.03 -11.14
N ASP A 77 19.44 4.75 -12.13
CA ASP A 77 19.14 5.05 -13.54
C ASP A 77 18.07 4.08 -14.07
N TYR A 78 16.82 4.28 -13.61
CA TYR A 78 15.64 3.51 -13.99
C TYR A 78 14.45 4.44 -14.25
N PRO A 79 13.59 4.19 -15.25
CA PRO A 79 12.45 5.06 -15.52
C PRO A 79 11.52 5.19 -14.30
N ALA A 80 11.44 6.40 -13.73
CA ALA A 80 10.69 6.63 -12.49
C ALA A 80 9.19 6.28 -12.61
N ASN A 81 8.61 6.42 -13.79
CA ASN A 81 7.22 6.05 -14.06
C ASN A 81 6.98 4.53 -14.12
N LYS A 82 8.03 3.72 -14.05
CA LYS A 82 7.97 2.25 -13.95
C LYS A 82 8.19 1.73 -12.53
N ILE A 83 8.42 2.59 -11.56
CA ILE A 83 8.61 2.21 -10.16
C ILE A 83 7.52 2.87 -9.31
N PHE A 84 6.84 2.11 -8.49
CA PHE A 84 5.93 2.63 -7.47
C PHE A 84 5.78 1.63 -6.32
N GLY A 85 5.34 2.12 -5.17
CA GLY A 85 5.05 1.28 -4.01
C GLY A 85 3.56 0.97 -3.88
N THR A 86 3.21 -0.05 -3.10
CA THR A 86 1.81 -0.40 -2.81
C THR A 86 1.04 0.72 -2.11
N GLY A 87 1.76 1.70 -1.54
CA GLY A 87 1.15 2.88 -0.91
C GLY A 87 0.13 2.54 0.16
N THR A 88 -0.93 3.31 0.18
CA THR A 88 -2.06 3.15 1.10
C THR A 88 -3.21 2.30 0.52
N LEU A 89 -2.92 1.44 -0.48
CA LEU A 89 -3.96 0.59 -1.10
C LEU A 89 -4.59 -0.36 -0.08
N LEU A 90 -3.78 -0.99 0.78
CA LEU A 90 -4.29 -1.88 1.83
C LEU A 90 -5.06 -1.08 2.90
N ASP A 91 -4.57 0.08 3.28
CA ASP A 91 -5.24 0.96 4.25
C ASP A 91 -6.59 1.43 3.69
N THR A 92 -6.65 1.74 2.40
CA THR A 92 -7.91 2.05 1.69
C THR A 92 -8.90 0.89 1.73
N ALA A 93 -8.44 -0.34 1.49
CA ALA A 93 -9.30 -1.52 1.57
C ALA A 93 -9.84 -1.75 2.98
N ARG A 94 -9.02 -1.54 4.01
CA ARG A 94 -9.41 -1.62 5.42
C ARG A 94 -10.42 -0.54 5.77
N PHE A 95 -10.14 0.71 5.40
CA PHE A 95 -11.05 1.83 5.58
C PHE A 95 -12.42 1.56 4.94
N ASN A 96 -12.45 1.16 3.67
CA ASN A 96 -13.71 0.86 2.98
C ASN A 96 -14.48 -0.29 3.65
N LYS A 97 -13.78 -1.29 4.17
CA LYS A 97 -14.42 -2.39 4.92
C LYS A 97 -15.04 -1.90 6.23
N MET A 98 -14.28 -1.13 7.01
CA MET A 98 -14.75 -0.62 8.31
C MET A 98 -15.93 0.35 8.13
N LEU A 99 -15.84 1.27 7.16
CA LEU A 99 -16.94 2.18 6.85
C LEU A 99 -18.17 1.44 6.31
N GLY A 100 -17.95 0.44 5.45
CA GLY A 100 -19.03 -0.40 4.94
C GLY A 100 -19.77 -1.14 6.06
N ASP A 101 -19.04 -1.71 7.03
CA ASP A 101 -19.64 -2.37 8.21
C ASP A 101 -20.46 -1.41 9.04
N LEU A 102 -19.97 -0.18 9.24
CA LEU A 102 -20.67 0.87 9.98
C LEU A 102 -21.96 1.30 9.26
N CYS A 103 -21.91 1.43 7.92
CA CYS A 103 -23.06 1.79 7.10
C CYS A 103 -24.01 0.61 6.81
N GLY A 104 -23.63 -0.62 7.20
CA GLY A 104 -24.42 -1.82 6.91
C GLY A 104 -24.42 -2.25 5.45
N VAL A 105 -23.35 -1.91 4.68
CA VAL A 105 -23.22 -2.24 3.25
C VAL A 105 -21.94 -3.02 2.98
N ASP A 106 -21.88 -3.70 1.83
CA ASP A 106 -20.62 -4.33 1.38
C ASP A 106 -19.57 -3.26 1.11
N ALA A 107 -18.30 -3.55 1.44
CA ALA A 107 -17.15 -2.67 1.19
C ALA A 107 -17.01 -2.22 -0.27
N LYS A 108 -17.53 -3.02 -1.23
CA LYS A 108 -17.53 -2.67 -2.66
C LYS A 108 -18.45 -1.49 -2.99
N ASN A 109 -19.39 -1.19 -2.12
CA ASN A 109 -20.31 -0.06 -2.25
C ASN A 109 -19.75 1.23 -1.63
N VAL A 110 -18.59 1.15 -0.99
CA VAL A 110 -17.87 2.29 -0.43
C VAL A 110 -16.78 2.72 -1.42
N THR A 111 -16.80 3.96 -1.82
CA THR A 111 -15.72 4.59 -2.57
C THR A 111 -15.05 5.63 -1.69
N GLY A 112 -13.83 5.36 -1.29
CA GLY A 112 -13.02 6.27 -0.51
C GLY A 112 -11.56 5.85 -0.57
N PHE A 113 -10.66 6.78 -0.29
CA PHE A 113 -9.23 6.57 -0.30
C PHE A 113 -8.61 6.99 1.02
N VAL A 114 -7.61 6.24 1.46
CA VAL A 114 -6.62 6.71 2.42
C VAL A 114 -5.45 7.23 1.60
N LEU A 115 -5.04 8.46 1.81
CA LEU A 115 -3.96 9.13 1.08
C LEU A 115 -2.84 9.57 2.02
N GLY A 116 -1.73 10.05 1.44
CA GLY A 116 -0.53 10.42 2.19
C GLY A 116 0.41 9.26 2.39
N GLU A 117 1.28 9.36 3.39
CA GLU A 117 2.25 8.33 3.73
C GLU A 117 1.57 7.03 4.20
N HIS A 118 2.12 5.88 3.85
CA HIS A 118 1.75 4.62 4.51
C HIS A 118 2.31 4.59 5.94
N GLY A 119 1.72 5.37 6.84
CA GLY A 119 2.20 5.61 8.20
C GLY A 119 1.28 6.53 9.00
N SER A 120 1.88 7.27 9.94
CA SER A 120 1.15 8.12 10.89
C SER A 120 0.50 9.35 10.25
N THR A 121 1.02 9.84 9.14
CA THR A 121 0.55 11.08 8.49
C THR A 121 -0.50 10.84 7.39
N SER A 122 -0.96 9.60 7.20
CA SER A 122 -2.06 9.31 6.27
C SER A 122 -3.37 9.99 6.71
N PHE A 123 -4.23 10.28 5.74
CA PHE A 123 -5.51 10.95 5.96
C PHE A 123 -6.60 10.45 5.01
N ILE A 124 -7.85 10.70 5.35
CA ILE A 124 -9.01 10.40 4.51
C ILE A 124 -9.57 11.72 3.97
N PRO A 125 -9.59 11.93 2.64
CA PRO A 125 -10.25 13.08 2.05
C PRO A 125 -11.78 12.86 2.04
N TRP A 126 -12.44 13.14 3.15
CA TRP A 126 -13.87 12.86 3.36
C TRP A 126 -14.81 13.43 2.29
N ASN A 127 -14.43 14.54 1.68
CA ASN A 127 -15.19 15.16 0.58
C ASN A 127 -15.23 14.31 -0.71
N THR A 128 -14.40 13.28 -0.80
CA THR A 128 -14.38 12.33 -1.94
C THR A 128 -15.03 10.99 -1.59
N VAL A 129 -15.37 10.79 -0.30
CA VAL A 129 -15.98 9.52 0.17
C VAL A 129 -17.44 9.48 -0.22
N ASN A 130 -17.87 8.38 -0.82
CA ASN A 130 -19.28 8.15 -1.12
C ASN A 130 -19.68 6.68 -0.87
N ILE A 131 -20.98 6.49 -0.64
CA ILE A 131 -21.62 5.19 -0.45
C ILE A 131 -22.64 5.01 -1.57
N VAL A 132 -22.42 4.04 -2.45
CA VAL A 132 -23.30 3.78 -3.62
C VAL A 132 -23.47 5.03 -4.49
N GLY A 133 -22.44 5.90 -4.59
CA GLY A 133 -22.50 7.15 -5.34
C GLY A 133 -23.12 8.35 -4.60
N VAL A 134 -23.64 8.14 -3.38
CA VAL A 134 -24.13 9.24 -2.51
C VAL A 134 -22.96 9.78 -1.71
N PRO A 135 -22.64 11.10 -1.75
CA PRO A 135 -21.62 11.69 -0.90
C PRO A 135 -21.84 11.33 0.58
N PHE A 136 -20.76 11.02 1.29
CA PHE A 136 -20.89 10.49 2.65
C PHE A 136 -21.66 11.42 3.60
N ASP A 137 -21.41 12.73 3.53
CA ASP A 137 -22.11 13.72 4.38
C ASP A 137 -23.64 13.79 4.10
N GLU A 138 -24.07 13.40 2.91
CA GLU A 138 -25.50 13.28 2.56
C GLU A 138 -26.04 11.92 2.99
N PHE A 139 -25.25 10.86 2.80
CA PHE A 139 -25.61 9.53 3.25
C PHE A 139 -25.87 9.48 4.76
N GLU A 140 -24.96 10.05 5.55
CA GLU A 140 -25.06 10.12 7.02
C GLU A 140 -26.34 10.86 7.51
N LYS A 141 -26.85 11.82 6.73
CA LYS A 141 -28.09 12.54 7.06
C LYS A 141 -29.36 11.75 6.73
N GLN A 142 -29.31 10.91 5.72
CA GLN A 142 -30.48 10.20 5.20
C GLN A 142 -30.65 8.80 5.77
N PHE A 143 -29.55 8.19 6.20
CA PHE A 143 -29.50 6.81 6.66
C PHE A 143 -28.94 6.73 8.08
N GLU A 144 -29.59 5.90 8.91
CA GLU A 144 -29.11 5.63 10.25
C GLU A 144 -27.88 4.71 10.18
N LEU A 145 -26.77 5.15 10.79
CA LEU A 145 -25.57 4.34 10.93
C LEU A 145 -25.76 3.36 12.11
N LYS A 146 -25.08 2.22 12.08
CA LYS A 146 -25.09 1.25 13.20
C LYS A 146 -24.56 1.86 14.50
N GLU A 147 -23.61 2.77 14.37
CA GLU A 147 -22.99 3.51 15.48
C GLU A 147 -22.72 4.94 15.03
N LYS A 148 -22.58 5.85 15.99
CA LYS A 148 -22.14 7.21 15.68
C LYS A 148 -20.72 7.18 15.11
N LEU A 149 -20.53 7.74 13.92
CA LEU A 149 -19.22 7.82 13.30
C LEU A 149 -18.28 8.77 14.08
N ASP A 150 -17.13 8.22 14.46
CA ASP A 150 -15.96 8.98 14.89
C ASP A 150 -14.90 8.87 13.77
N LYS A 151 -14.77 9.95 13.00
CA LYS A 151 -13.86 10.02 11.83
C LYS A 151 -12.39 9.86 12.23
N GLU A 152 -11.99 10.39 13.38
CA GLU A 152 -10.63 10.29 13.88
C GLU A 152 -10.31 8.88 14.36
N LYS A 153 -11.23 8.28 15.10
CA LYS A 153 -11.12 6.89 15.54
C LYS A 153 -11.04 5.94 14.35
N LEU A 154 -11.90 6.08 13.34
CA LEU A 154 -11.90 5.23 12.16
C LEU A 154 -10.56 5.31 11.41
N LEU A 155 -9.99 6.51 11.26
CA LEU A 155 -8.67 6.68 10.67
C LEU A 155 -7.58 6.05 11.54
N HIS A 156 -7.62 6.23 12.85
CA HIS A 156 -6.67 5.62 13.78
C HIS A 156 -6.72 4.08 13.67
N ASP A 157 -7.89 3.48 13.77
CA ASP A 157 -8.08 2.03 13.69
C ASP A 157 -7.59 1.47 12.35
N THR A 158 -7.83 2.20 11.25
CA THR A 158 -7.30 1.85 9.92
C THR A 158 -5.78 1.78 9.89
N LYS A 159 -5.09 2.70 10.59
CA LYS A 159 -3.62 2.76 10.66
C LYS A 159 -3.02 1.64 11.50
N VAL A 160 -3.63 1.34 12.66
CA VAL A 160 -3.01 0.45 13.66
C VAL A 160 -3.31 -1.03 13.44
N ILE A 161 -4.39 -1.39 12.76
CA ILE A 161 -4.82 -2.78 12.56
C ILE A 161 -3.71 -3.70 11.98
N GLY A 162 -2.79 -3.15 11.19
CA GLY A 162 -1.65 -3.91 10.67
C GLY A 162 -0.66 -4.32 11.77
N LEU A 163 -0.45 -3.44 12.74
CA LEU A 163 0.43 -3.69 13.89
C LEU A 163 -0.21 -4.66 14.87
N ASP A 164 -1.52 -4.53 15.09
CA ASP A 164 -2.28 -5.46 15.94
C ASP A 164 -2.24 -6.89 15.36
N ILE A 165 -2.34 -7.04 14.03
CA ILE A 165 -2.16 -8.34 13.37
C ILE A 165 -0.74 -8.89 13.60
N VAL A 166 0.30 -8.06 13.57
CA VAL A 166 1.68 -8.50 13.88
C VAL A 166 1.77 -8.99 15.32
N GLU A 167 1.18 -8.28 16.28
CA GLU A 167 1.20 -8.69 17.68
C GLU A 167 0.47 -10.02 17.92
N LEU A 168 -0.66 -10.23 17.24
CA LEU A 168 -1.46 -11.44 17.41
C LEU A 168 -0.93 -12.65 16.62
N LYS A 169 -0.40 -12.43 15.41
CA LYS A 169 -0.04 -13.49 14.45
C LYS A 169 1.48 -13.61 14.24
N GLY A 170 2.24 -12.60 14.63
CA GLY A 170 3.69 -12.54 14.43
C GLY A 170 4.11 -11.83 13.13
N TYR A 171 3.25 -11.72 12.14
CA TYR A 171 3.55 -11.10 10.85
C TYR A 171 2.27 -10.72 10.09
N THR A 172 2.41 -9.89 9.05
CA THR A 172 1.35 -9.65 8.06
C THR A 172 1.75 -10.24 6.71
N SER A 173 0.80 -10.80 5.97
CA SER A 173 1.05 -11.37 4.64
C SER A 173 -0.15 -11.26 3.70
N SER A 174 -1.31 -11.82 4.08
CA SER A 174 -2.44 -12.03 3.18
C SER A 174 -2.99 -10.73 2.59
N GLY A 175 -3.22 -9.69 3.41
CA GLY A 175 -3.71 -8.40 2.94
C GLY A 175 -2.72 -7.70 2.00
N VAL A 176 -1.44 -7.75 2.34
CA VAL A 176 -0.36 -7.19 1.52
C VAL A 176 -0.25 -7.93 0.18
N ALA A 177 -0.29 -9.28 0.21
CA ALA A 177 -0.25 -10.09 -0.99
C ALA A 177 -1.44 -9.80 -1.91
N LEU A 178 -2.66 -9.69 -1.36
CA LEU A 178 -3.86 -9.33 -2.14
C LEU A 178 -3.75 -7.94 -2.76
N SER A 179 -3.18 -6.97 -2.05
CA SER A 179 -2.93 -5.62 -2.59
C SER A 179 -1.95 -5.65 -3.76
N ALA A 180 -0.84 -6.39 -3.62
CA ALA A 180 0.11 -6.59 -4.71
C ALA A 180 -0.55 -7.29 -5.91
N CYS A 181 -1.33 -8.36 -5.69
CA CYS A 181 -2.08 -9.06 -6.73
C CYS A 181 -3.10 -8.13 -7.43
N ARG A 182 -3.75 -7.24 -6.68
CA ARG A 182 -4.67 -6.23 -7.26
C ARG A 182 -3.96 -5.29 -8.21
N LEU A 183 -2.78 -4.79 -7.83
CA LEU A 183 -1.96 -3.93 -8.70
C LEU A 183 -1.48 -4.68 -9.94
N ILE A 184 -0.91 -5.88 -9.76
CA ILE A 184 -0.47 -6.72 -10.87
C ILE A 184 -1.64 -6.99 -11.84
N GLY A 185 -2.80 -7.35 -11.31
CA GLY A 185 -3.99 -7.59 -12.10
C GLY A 185 -4.43 -6.36 -12.90
N SER A 186 -4.40 -5.17 -12.30
CA SER A 186 -4.73 -3.91 -12.98
C SER A 186 -3.77 -3.60 -14.13
N ILE A 187 -2.48 -3.89 -13.95
CA ILE A 187 -1.46 -3.70 -14.98
C ILE A 187 -1.64 -4.69 -16.12
N VAL A 188 -1.66 -5.98 -15.79
CA VAL A 188 -1.73 -7.07 -16.79
C VAL A 188 -2.99 -7.00 -17.64
N ARG A 189 -4.13 -6.65 -17.02
CA ARG A 189 -5.42 -6.51 -17.73
C ARG A 189 -5.68 -5.12 -18.29
N ASN A 190 -4.74 -4.18 -18.10
CA ASN A 190 -4.89 -2.77 -18.53
C ASN A 190 -6.24 -2.15 -18.08
N GLU A 191 -6.62 -2.38 -16.82
CA GLU A 191 -7.96 -2.05 -16.30
C GLU A 191 -8.26 -0.55 -16.24
N LYS A 192 -7.26 0.32 -16.35
CA LYS A 192 -7.40 1.78 -16.15
C LYS A 192 -7.92 2.12 -14.74
N SER A 193 -7.66 1.27 -13.77
CA SER A 193 -8.07 1.48 -12.37
C SER A 193 -7.35 2.68 -11.77
N VAL A 194 -8.08 3.45 -10.96
CA VAL A 194 -7.51 4.50 -10.10
C VAL A 194 -7.37 3.94 -8.70
N VAL A 195 -6.14 3.89 -8.21
CA VAL A 195 -5.80 3.34 -6.89
C VAL A 195 -4.70 4.16 -6.24
N PRO A 196 -4.67 4.27 -4.90
CA PRO A 196 -3.59 4.96 -4.21
C PRO A 196 -2.31 4.10 -4.24
N VAL A 197 -1.23 4.71 -4.68
CA VAL A 197 0.11 4.10 -4.72
C VAL A 197 1.15 5.10 -4.22
N SER A 198 2.29 4.60 -3.76
CA SER A 198 3.43 5.45 -3.41
C SER A 198 4.23 5.77 -4.66
N THR A 199 4.44 7.03 -4.94
CA THR A 199 5.28 7.51 -6.04
C THR A 199 5.77 8.93 -5.78
N VAL A 200 6.87 9.32 -6.41
CA VAL A 200 7.31 10.72 -6.38
C VAL A 200 6.35 11.55 -7.22
N VAL A 201 5.76 12.56 -6.60
CA VAL A 201 4.97 13.59 -7.28
C VAL A 201 5.83 14.83 -7.50
N SER A 202 5.82 15.36 -8.72
CA SER A 202 6.38 16.67 -9.01
C SER A 202 5.38 17.72 -8.55
N GLY A 203 5.75 18.48 -7.51
CA GLY A 203 5.01 19.68 -7.06
C GLY A 203 5.31 20.87 -7.93
#